data_8846ab444e897216ab7a06697033d71c
#
_entry.id   8846ab444e897216ab7a06697033d71c
#
_cell.length_a   1.000
_cell.length_b   1.000
_cell.length_c   1.000
_cell.angle_alpha   90.00
_cell.angle_beta   90.00
_cell.angle_gamma   90.00
#
_symmetry.space_group_name_H-M   'P 1'
#
loop_
_entity.id
_entity.type
_entity.pdbx_description
1 polymer ?
#
loop_
_entity_poly.entity_id
_entity_poly.type
_entity_poly.pdbx_seq_one_letter_code
_entity_poly.pdbx_strand_id
1 'polypeptide(L)'
;CRITIDGKSTAITTGEQCKSSEWNSRKGLTTDKKTNQRIGEFKELVEKTYQEILIKDGVVSVELLKNRLQGIATTPTTLLAMSKAELQSVKECVGKSRAEGTYQNLLYSDKLLTEFVKDKGMTDIVIATITEDLFEEYRFYLKKRGLATATMNRYLCWLSRLMYRAVSQRLIRCNPFENAKYEKTEQKIRFLQKSDVAKLMALRVIDKEAEQARRMFIFSCFTGLAIADMEHLQLGHIQTAADGQKYIRKERQKTKVEFIVPLHPIAEAIINQCKEEQPSMKEMQTVKEKGDDFIFHCTC
;
A
#
# COMPACT_ATOMS: atom_id res chain seq x y z
N CYS A 1 37.85 5.09 16.41
CA CYS A 1 37.90 5.25 14.95
C CYS A 1 36.89 6.33 14.52
N ARG A 2 37.31 7.26 13.66
CA ARG A 2 36.46 8.26 13.04
C ARG A 2 36.21 7.87 11.59
N ILE A 3 34.93 7.80 11.20
CA ILE A 3 34.49 7.48 9.83
C ILE A 3 33.85 8.72 9.24
N THR A 4 34.22 9.07 8.01
CA THR A 4 33.65 10.21 7.28
C THR A 4 33.17 9.71 5.91
N ILE A 5 31.90 9.98 5.57
CA ILE A 5 31.27 9.66 4.28
C ILE A 5 30.49 10.91 3.85
N ASP A 6 30.72 11.40 2.63
CA ASP A 6 30.05 12.56 2.06
C ASP A 6 30.04 13.79 3.00
N GLY A 7 31.19 14.06 3.64
CA GLY A 7 31.35 15.20 4.55
C GLY A 7 30.74 15.02 5.95
N LYS A 8 29.97 13.96 6.20
CA LYS A 8 29.43 13.63 7.53
C LYS A 8 30.36 12.67 8.26
N SER A 9 30.57 12.89 9.57
CA SER A 9 31.47 12.09 10.39
C SER A 9 30.79 11.49 11.60
N THR A 10 31.19 10.27 11.98
CA THR A 10 30.83 9.65 13.26
C THR A 10 32.06 9.03 13.91
N ALA A 11 31.98 8.81 15.22
CA ALA A 11 33.00 8.08 15.96
C ALA A 11 32.46 6.71 16.39
N ILE A 12 33.28 5.68 16.24
CA ILE A 12 33.00 4.32 16.70
C ILE A 12 34.18 3.89 17.58
N THR A 13 33.85 3.35 18.76
CA THR A 13 34.86 2.76 19.65
C THR A 13 35.34 1.44 19.06
N THR A 14 36.66 1.26 19.03
CA THR A 14 37.30 -0.02 18.62
C THR A 14 37.34 -1.02 19.76
N GLY A 15 37.03 -0.59 21.00
CA GLY A 15 37.21 -1.41 22.20
C GLY A 15 38.66 -1.45 22.73
N GLU A 16 39.61 -0.97 21.97
CA GLU A 16 41.04 -0.99 22.36
C GLU A 16 41.39 0.26 23.19
N GLN A 17 42.28 0.07 24.17
CA GLN A 17 42.77 1.12 25.07
C GLN A 17 44.30 1.15 25.04
N CYS A 18 44.84 2.36 25.04
CA CYS A 18 46.27 2.58 25.19
C CYS A 18 46.57 3.84 26.00
N LYS A 19 47.76 3.98 26.56
CA LYS A 19 48.16 5.22 27.22
C LYS A 19 48.39 6.30 26.16
N SER A 20 48.11 7.57 26.53
CA SER A 20 48.28 8.71 25.62
C SER A 20 49.74 8.84 25.14
N SER A 21 50.72 8.47 25.97
CA SER A 21 52.16 8.46 25.61
C SER A 21 52.52 7.41 24.55
N GLU A 22 51.72 6.38 24.39
CA GLU A 22 51.96 5.26 23.44
C GLU A 22 51.23 5.48 22.10
N TRP A 23 50.37 6.48 22.01
CA TRP A 23 49.55 6.75 20.82
C TRP A 23 50.21 7.71 19.85
N ASN A 24 50.41 7.30 18.63
CA ASN A 24 50.88 8.15 17.55
C ASN A 24 49.68 8.63 16.69
N SER A 25 49.24 9.86 16.90
CA SER A 25 48.08 10.43 16.22
C SER A 25 48.26 10.55 14.70
N ARG A 26 49.50 10.72 14.20
CA ARG A 26 49.77 10.82 12.75
C ARG A 26 49.67 9.47 12.05
N LYS A 27 50.15 8.40 12.70
CA LYS A 27 50.10 7.05 12.15
C LYS A 27 48.81 6.30 12.50
N GLY A 28 48.07 6.76 13.52
CA GLY A 28 46.89 6.08 14.05
C GLY A 28 47.23 4.69 14.64
N LEU A 29 48.40 4.56 15.26
CA LEU A 29 48.95 3.31 15.78
C LEU A 29 49.52 3.54 17.19
N THR A 30 49.63 2.44 17.95
CA THR A 30 50.27 2.41 19.27
C THR A 30 51.67 1.79 19.16
N THR A 31 52.42 1.75 20.26
CA THR A 31 53.68 1.01 20.36
C THR A 31 53.44 -0.50 20.49
N ASP A 32 52.25 -0.94 20.90
CA ASP A 32 51.92 -2.34 21.05
C ASP A 32 51.46 -2.98 19.71
N LYS A 33 52.20 -4.01 19.28
CA LYS A 33 51.92 -4.72 18.03
C LYS A 33 50.57 -5.45 18.01
N LYS A 34 50.14 -6.03 19.14
CA LYS A 34 48.88 -6.75 19.23
C LYS A 34 47.68 -5.80 19.08
N THR A 35 47.73 -4.65 19.75
CA THR A 35 46.71 -3.60 19.62
C THR A 35 46.64 -3.05 18.19
N ASN A 36 47.84 -2.87 17.53
CA ASN A 36 47.87 -2.42 16.14
C ASN A 36 47.25 -3.45 15.18
N GLN A 37 47.48 -4.75 15.42
CA GLN A 37 46.86 -5.79 14.60
C GLN A 37 45.31 -5.73 14.71
N ARG A 38 44.76 -5.62 15.91
CA ARG A 38 43.29 -5.49 16.13
C ARG A 38 42.72 -4.22 15.51
N ILE A 39 43.46 -3.11 15.56
CA ILE A 39 43.06 -1.87 14.86
C ILE A 39 43.05 -2.11 13.34
N GLY A 40 43.99 -2.88 12.79
CA GLY A 40 44.02 -3.30 11.40
C GLY A 40 42.80 -4.13 11.01
N GLU A 41 42.53 -5.19 11.78
CA GLU A 41 41.35 -6.07 11.61
C GLU A 41 40.02 -5.28 11.67
N PHE A 42 39.95 -4.31 12.58
CA PHE A 42 38.74 -3.44 12.65
C PHE A 42 38.62 -2.54 11.42
N LYS A 43 39.70 -2.01 10.87
CA LYS A 43 39.67 -1.23 9.62
C LYS A 43 39.19 -2.07 8.44
N GLU A 44 39.70 -3.28 8.31
CA GLU A 44 39.27 -4.23 7.28
C GLU A 44 37.77 -4.59 7.41
N LEU A 45 37.30 -4.80 8.64
CA LEU A 45 35.90 -5.04 8.91
C LEU A 45 35.03 -3.85 8.49
N VAL A 46 35.46 -2.61 8.79
CA VAL A 46 34.74 -1.39 8.37
C VAL A 46 34.65 -1.31 6.85
N GLU A 47 35.77 -1.55 6.15
CA GLU A 47 35.84 -1.48 4.69
C GLU A 47 34.99 -2.56 4.02
N LYS A 48 35.06 -3.79 4.51
CA LYS A 48 34.23 -4.89 4.05
C LYS A 48 32.77 -4.60 4.24
N THR A 49 32.38 -4.12 5.43
CA THR A 49 30.98 -3.76 5.72
C THR A 49 30.48 -2.61 4.84
N TYR A 50 31.35 -1.63 4.55
CA TYR A 50 31.05 -0.54 3.62
C TYR A 50 30.74 -1.08 2.22
N GLN A 51 31.60 -1.99 1.70
CA GLN A 51 31.41 -2.59 0.38
C GLN A 51 30.14 -3.46 0.32
N GLU A 52 29.86 -4.24 1.36
CA GLU A 52 28.64 -5.05 1.45
C GLU A 52 27.37 -4.19 1.40
N ILE A 53 27.34 -3.05 2.10
CA ILE A 53 26.23 -2.11 2.08
C ILE A 53 26.13 -1.47 0.69
N LEU A 54 27.25 -1.04 0.10
CA LEU A 54 27.27 -0.41 -1.21
C LEU A 54 26.74 -1.33 -2.31
N ILE A 55 27.13 -2.60 -2.29
CA ILE A 55 26.65 -3.60 -3.24
C ILE A 55 25.16 -3.89 -3.04
N LYS A 56 24.70 -3.97 -1.79
CA LYS A 56 23.33 -4.35 -1.47
C LYS A 56 22.34 -3.21 -1.62
N ASP A 57 22.67 -2.04 -1.08
CA ASP A 57 21.77 -0.91 -0.90
C ASP A 57 22.05 0.24 -1.89
N GLY A 58 23.21 0.18 -2.60
CA GLY A 58 23.63 1.16 -3.60
C GLY A 58 24.10 2.50 -3.01
N VAL A 59 23.85 2.77 -1.73
CA VAL A 59 24.20 4.00 -1.02
C VAL A 59 24.63 3.66 0.41
N VAL A 60 25.68 4.31 0.91
CA VAL A 60 26.16 4.12 2.28
C VAL A 60 26.10 5.44 3.05
N SER A 61 25.37 5.46 4.17
CA SER A 61 25.43 6.56 5.13
C SER A 61 26.31 6.20 6.34
N VAL A 62 26.81 7.21 7.01
CA VAL A 62 27.66 7.04 8.21
C VAL A 62 26.89 6.31 9.31
N GLU A 63 25.60 6.60 9.49
CA GLU A 63 24.72 5.97 10.47
C GLU A 63 24.44 4.51 10.13
N LEU A 64 24.21 4.21 8.86
CA LEU A 64 23.97 2.84 8.37
C LEU A 64 25.20 1.97 8.64
N LEU A 65 26.37 2.46 8.29
CA LEU A 65 27.63 1.75 8.52
C LEU A 65 27.88 1.53 10.02
N LYS A 66 27.68 2.56 10.84
CA LYS A 66 27.82 2.45 12.30
C LYS A 66 26.87 1.40 12.89
N ASN A 67 25.58 1.44 12.52
CA ASN A 67 24.57 0.51 13.02
C ASN A 67 24.89 -0.93 12.63
N ARG A 68 25.37 -1.15 11.40
CA ARG A 68 25.76 -2.46 10.91
C ARG A 68 26.97 -3.02 11.69
N LEU A 69 27.98 -2.18 11.93
CA LEU A 69 29.16 -2.56 12.71
C LEU A 69 28.82 -2.86 14.18
N GLN A 70 27.81 -2.21 14.72
CA GLN A 70 27.34 -2.45 16.10
C GLN A 70 26.34 -3.60 16.24
N GLY A 71 26.00 -4.31 15.13
CA GLY A 71 25.03 -5.40 15.16
C GLY A 71 23.58 -4.92 15.45
N ILE A 72 23.33 -3.62 15.37
CA ILE A 72 21.99 -3.06 15.55
C ILE A 72 21.18 -3.40 14.30
N ALA A 73 19.97 -3.96 14.47
CA ALA A 73 19.06 -4.22 13.37
C ALA A 73 18.90 -2.94 12.53
N THR A 74 19.30 -3.00 11.26
CA THR A 74 19.35 -1.82 10.40
C THR A 74 17.94 -1.42 10.02
N THR A 75 17.48 -0.35 10.64
CA THR A 75 16.31 0.38 10.15
C THR A 75 16.63 0.88 8.74
N PRO A 76 15.75 0.73 7.74
CA PRO A 76 15.99 1.24 6.40
C PRO A 76 16.28 2.74 6.45
N THR A 77 17.46 3.16 5.98
CA THR A 77 17.89 4.56 5.96
C THR A 77 17.72 5.22 4.60
N THR A 78 17.31 4.43 3.61
CA THR A 78 17.06 4.88 2.24
C THR A 78 15.57 4.76 1.89
N LEU A 79 15.14 5.57 0.94
CA LEU A 79 13.72 5.74 0.58
C LEU A 79 13.08 4.45 0.05
N LEU A 80 13.74 3.79 -0.91
CA LEU A 80 13.21 2.55 -1.49
C LEU A 80 13.28 1.37 -0.52
N ALA A 81 14.34 1.31 0.30
CA ALA A 81 14.42 0.29 1.36
C ALA A 81 13.30 0.48 2.41
N MET A 82 12.99 1.73 2.79
CA MET A 82 11.87 2.06 3.67
C MET A 82 10.53 1.68 3.03
N SER A 83 10.35 1.99 1.74
CA SER A 83 9.14 1.64 0.98
C SER A 83 8.91 0.13 0.97
N LYS A 84 9.94 -0.66 0.70
CA LYS A 84 9.87 -2.14 0.73
C LYS A 84 9.56 -2.68 2.12
N ALA A 85 10.17 -2.13 3.16
CA ALA A 85 9.90 -2.54 4.55
C ALA A 85 8.45 -2.22 4.95
N GLU A 86 7.91 -1.06 4.56
CA GLU A 86 6.53 -0.69 4.82
C GLU A 86 5.55 -1.59 4.04
N LEU A 87 5.86 -1.93 2.77
CA LEU A 87 5.08 -2.89 1.99
C LEU A 87 5.06 -4.27 2.62
N GLN A 88 6.19 -4.76 3.10
CA GLN A 88 6.27 -6.05 3.78
C GLN A 88 5.40 -6.06 5.04
N SER A 89 5.45 -5.01 5.84
CA SER A 89 4.61 -4.84 7.03
C SER A 89 3.11 -4.85 6.69
N VAL A 90 2.71 -4.20 5.58
CA VAL A 90 1.32 -4.23 5.10
C VAL A 90 0.94 -5.61 4.61
N LYS A 91 1.82 -6.31 3.90
CA LYS A 91 1.60 -7.68 3.39
C LYS A 91 1.28 -8.67 4.51
N GLU A 92 2.01 -8.58 5.63
CA GLU A 92 1.78 -9.43 6.82
C GLU A 92 0.41 -9.19 7.48
N CYS A 93 -0.19 -8.02 7.23
CA CYS A 93 -1.51 -7.65 7.72
C CYS A 93 -2.66 -8.00 6.75
N VAL A 94 -2.35 -8.45 5.53
CA VAL A 94 -3.36 -8.85 4.54
C VAL A 94 -4.16 -10.06 5.04
N GLY A 95 -5.47 -10.02 4.84
CA GLY A 95 -6.39 -11.04 5.34
C GLY A 95 -6.75 -10.91 6.84
N LYS A 96 -6.03 -10.07 7.61
CA LYS A 96 -6.32 -9.78 9.03
C LYS A 96 -6.95 -8.40 9.20
N SER A 97 -6.16 -7.35 9.04
CA SER A 97 -6.56 -5.95 9.22
C SER A 97 -6.51 -5.13 7.92
N ARG A 98 -6.01 -5.70 6.84
CA ARG A 98 -5.88 -5.06 5.53
C ARG A 98 -6.43 -5.93 4.42
N ALA A 99 -7.13 -5.31 3.46
CA ALA A 99 -7.59 -5.99 2.26
C ALA A 99 -6.45 -6.14 1.24
N GLU A 100 -6.46 -7.23 0.46
CA GLU A 100 -5.51 -7.47 -0.64
C GLU A 100 -5.45 -6.29 -1.61
N GLY A 101 -6.59 -5.73 -2.02
CA GLY A 101 -6.63 -4.57 -2.91
C GLY A 101 -5.90 -3.34 -2.36
N THR A 102 -5.80 -3.18 -1.02
CA THR A 102 -4.99 -2.12 -0.41
C THR A 102 -3.51 -2.37 -0.64
N TYR A 103 -3.05 -3.61 -0.43
CA TYR A 103 -1.66 -3.99 -0.67
C TYR A 103 -1.27 -3.81 -2.15
N GLN A 104 -2.11 -4.25 -3.09
CA GLN A 104 -1.87 -4.09 -4.53
C GLN A 104 -1.74 -2.62 -4.94
N ASN A 105 -2.59 -1.75 -4.40
CA ASN A 105 -2.49 -0.30 -4.63
C ASN A 105 -1.17 0.31 -4.11
N LEU A 106 -0.69 -0.15 -2.96
CA LEU A 106 0.59 0.32 -2.40
C LEU A 106 1.78 -0.23 -3.17
N LEU A 107 1.71 -1.46 -3.66
CA LEU A 107 2.71 -2.07 -4.55
C LEU A 107 2.90 -1.25 -5.81
N TYR A 108 1.81 -0.77 -6.40
CA TYR A 108 1.86 0.11 -7.56
C TYR A 108 2.46 1.47 -7.22
N SER A 109 2.19 2.00 -6.02
CA SER A 109 2.81 3.25 -5.53
C SER A 109 4.32 3.11 -5.37
N ASP A 110 4.80 1.97 -4.82
CA ASP A 110 6.23 1.64 -4.70
C ASP A 110 6.89 1.50 -6.07
N LYS A 111 6.22 0.83 -7.01
CA LYS A 111 6.72 0.69 -8.37
C LYS A 111 6.98 2.06 -9.02
N LEU A 112 6.01 2.98 -8.96
CA LEU A 112 6.16 4.31 -9.54
C LEU A 112 7.25 5.14 -8.83
N LEU A 113 7.37 5.01 -7.51
CA LEU A 113 8.43 5.66 -6.76
C LEU A 113 9.82 5.12 -7.15
N THR A 114 9.94 3.80 -7.34
CA THR A 114 11.17 3.16 -7.80
C THR A 114 11.55 3.62 -9.21
N GLU A 115 10.58 3.72 -10.11
CA GLU A 115 10.79 4.21 -11.47
C GLU A 115 11.24 5.68 -11.47
N PHE A 116 10.66 6.52 -10.62
CA PHE A 116 11.06 7.91 -10.44
C PHE A 116 12.52 8.04 -9.98
N VAL A 117 12.92 7.28 -8.96
CA VAL A 117 14.31 7.30 -8.45
C VAL A 117 15.29 6.87 -9.53
N LYS A 118 14.94 5.85 -10.34
CA LYS A 118 15.74 5.42 -11.49
C LYS A 118 15.82 6.46 -12.60
N ASP A 119 14.72 7.15 -12.89
CA ASP A 119 14.67 8.23 -13.89
C ASP A 119 15.60 9.41 -13.52
N LYS A 120 15.80 9.63 -12.22
CA LYS A 120 16.82 10.56 -11.70
C LYS A 120 18.26 10.05 -11.82
N GLY A 121 18.51 8.86 -12.37
CA GLY A 121 19.83 8.24 -12.46
C GLY A 121 20.36 7.72 -11.11
N MET A 122 19.50 7.58 -10.09
CA MET A 122 19.87 7.16 -8.74
C MET A 122 19.45 5.72 -8.48
N THR A 123 20.22 4.99 -7.68
CA THR A 123 19.84 3.65 -7.21
C THR A 123 18.86 3.71 -6.04
N ASP A 124 19.06 4.65 -5.12
CA ASP A 124 18.18 4.95 -3.98
C ASP A 124 18.49 6.36 -3.43
N ILE A 125 17.70 6.87 -2.49
CA ILE A 125 17.86 8.19 -1.88
C ILE A 125 17.98 8.04 -0.36
N VAL A 126 19.01 8.63 0.24
CA VAL A 126 19.17 8.65 1.70
C VAL A 126 18.09 9.52 2.33
N ILE A 127 17.28 8.97 3.25
CA ILE A 127 16.14 9.66 3.86
C ILE A 127 16.55 10.99 4.51
N ALA A 128 17.70 11.04 5.17
CA ALA A 128 18.20 12.25 5.85
C ALA A 128 18.56 13.40 4.89
N THR A 129 18.67 13.15 3.59
CA THR A 129 18.97 14.17 2.57
C THR A 129 17.73 14.65 1.81
N ILE A 130 16.56 14.08 2.11
CA ILE A 130 15.31 14.44 1.44
C ILE A 130 14.84 15.81 1.90
N THR A 131 14.57 16.68 0.94
CA THR A 131 14.00 18.01 1.11
C THR A 131 12.60 18.11 0.50
N GLU A 132 11.91 19.23 0.70
CA GLU A 132 10.60 19.49 0.11
C GLU A 132 10.63 19.44 -1.42
N ASP A 133 11.76 19.77 -2.05
CA ASP A 133 11.93 19.75 -3.50
C ASP A 133 11.64 18.38 -4.11
N LEU A 134 12.00 17.30 -3.41
CA LEU A 134 11.73 15.94 -3.89
C LEU A 134 10.23 15.68 -4.09
N PHE A 135 9.38 16.27 -3.25
CA PHE A 135 7.92 16.15 -3.38
C PHE A 135 7.43 16.80 -4.68
N GLU A 136 7.95 18.02 -4.99
CA GLU A 136 7.61 18.75 -6.20
C GLU A 136 8.13 18.04 -7.46
N GLU A 137 9.35 17.55 -7.42
CA GLU A 137 9.93 16.77 -8.50
C GLU A 137 9.13 15.49 -8.80
N TYR A 138 8.74 14.77 -7.75
CA TYR A 138 7.91 13.56 -7.90
C TYR A 138 6.51 13.90 -8.42
N ARG A 139 5.91 15.00 -7.95
CA ARG A 139 4.65 15.52 -8.47
C ARG A 139 4.74 15.83 -9.96
N PHE A 140 5.79 16.53 -10.37
CA PHE A 140 6.03 16.86 -11.78
C PHE A 140 6.20 15.59 -12.63
N TYR A 141 6.97 14.63 -12.13
CA TYR A 141 7.15 13.34 -12.79
C TYR A 141 5.82 12.60 -13.02
N LEU A 142 4.97 12.53 -11.98
CA LEU A 142 3.65 11.91 -12.09
C LEU A 142 2.73 12.66 -13.07
N LYS A 143 2.80 13.98 -13.09
CA LYS A 143 2.04 14.83 -14.02
C LYS A 143 2.47 14.61 -15.47
N LYS A 144 3.77 14.51 -15.74
CA LYS A 144 4.31 14.21 -17.05
C LYS A 144 3.82 12.85 -17.61
N ARG A 145 3.48 11.91 -16.73
CA ARG A 145 2.86 10.62 -17.09
C ARG A 145 1.36 10.70 -17.42
N GLY A 146 0.75 11.88 -17.36
CA GLY A 146 -0.67 12.06 -17.67
C GLY A 146 -1.63 11.51 -16.62
N LEU A 147 -1.20 11.32 -15.37
CA LEU A 147 -2.05 10.79 -14.32
C LEU A 147 -3.05 11.83 -13.84
N ALA A 148 -4.28 11.40 -13.54
CA ALA A 148 -5.30 12.27 -12.95
C ALA A 148 -4.87 12.78 -11.56
N THR A 149 -5.25 14.01 -11.21
CA THR A 149 -4.87 14.68 -9.95
C THR A 149 -5.14 13.83 -8.69
N ALA A 150 -6.31 13.19 -8.62
CA ALA A 150 -6.64 12.30 -7.48
C ALA A 150 -5.68 11.11 -7.37
N THR A 151 -5.23 10.57 -8.51
CA THR A 151 -4.28 9.46 -8.57
C THR A 151 -2.88 9.92 -8.19
N MET A 152 -2.44 11.09 -8.67
CA MET A 152 -1.15 11.69 -8.27
C MET A 152 -1.11 11.93 -6.76
N ASN A 153 -2.15 12.55 -6.20
CA ASN A 153 -2.24 12.81 -4.77
C ASN A 153 -2.10 11.53 -3.94
N ARG A 154 -2.66 10.41 -4.39
CA ARG A 154 -2.50 9.11 -3.72
C ARG A 154 -1.04 8.64 -3.68
N TYR A 155 -0.28 8.82 -4.76
CA TYR A 155 1.14 8.46 -4.79
C TYR A 155 2.01 9.42 -3.97
N LEU A 156 1.67 10.71 -3.96
CA LEU A 156 2.30 11.69 -3.08
C LEU A 156 2.02 11.40 -1.60
N CYS A 157 0.80 10.93 -1.26
CA CYS A 157 0.49 10.45 0.08
C CYS A 157 1.34 9.24 0.50
N TRP A 158 1.67 8.34 -0.43
CA TRP A 158 2.59 7.23 -0.13
C TRP A 158 3.97 7.76 0.23
N LEU A 159 4.54 8.66 -0.57
CA LEU A 159 5.83 9.28 -0.30
C LEU A 159 5.84 10.00 1.07
N SER A 160 4.81 10.79 1.37
CA SER A 160 4.67 11.48 2.65
C SER A 160 4.53 10.50 3.82
N ARG A 161 3.80 9.38 3.65
CA ARG A 161 3.69 8.32 4.65
C ARG A 161 5.04 7.71 5.00
N LEU A 162 5.92 7.49 4.02
CA LEU A 162 7.28 7.00 4.27
C LEU A 162 8.08 7.98 5.13
N MET A 163 7.93 9.29 4.91
CA MET A 163 8.59 10.30 5.73
C MET A 163 8.04 10.35 7.16
N TYR A 164 6.73 10.23 7.37
CA TYR A 164 6.17 10.06 8.72
C TYR A 164 6.69 8.80 9.42
N ARG A 165 6.87 7.71 8.67
CA ARG A 165 7.48 6.49 9.21
C ARG A 165 8.94 6.75 9.61
N ALA A 166 9.69 7.48 8.81
CA ALA A 166 11.08 7.88 9.12
C ALA A 166 11.16 8.75 10.37
N VAL A 167 10.21 9.67 10.57
CA VAL A 167 10.09 10.46 11.81
C VAL A 167 9.82 9.55 13.01
N SER A 168 8.86 8.62 12.90
CA SER A 168 8.53 7.69 13.98
C SER A 168 9.71 6.79 14.37
N GLN A 169 10.58 6.48 13.42
CA GLN A 169 11.83 5.72 13.63
C GLN A 169 13.03 6.61 14.00
N ARG A 170 12.81 7.91 14.23
CA ARG A 170 13.85 8.90 14.59
C ARG A 170 15.00 9.03 13.59
N LEU A 171 14.77 8.71 12.33
CA LEU A 171 15.74 8.90 11.24
C LEU A 171 15.84 10.36 10.81
N ILE A 172 14.72 11.08 10.90
CA ILE A 172 14.61 12.53 10.67
C ILE A 172 13.77 13.16 11.78
N ARG A 173 13.94 14.46 12.00
CA ARG A 173 13.27 15.20 13.09
C ARG A 173 11.81 15.55 12.77
N CYS A 174 11.53 15.91 11.52
CA CYS A 174 10.21 16.30 11.03
C CYS A 174 10.03 15.77 9.60
N ASN A 175 8.77 15.70 9.16
CA ASN A 175 8.47 15.35 7.79
C ASN A 175 8.80 16.56 6.88
N PRO A 176 9.73 16.42 5.89
CA PRO A 176 10.07 17.51 4.99
C PRO A 176 8.89 17.95 4.12
N PHE A 177 7.83 17.15 4.02
CA PHE A 177 6.64 17.40 3.20
C PHE A 177 5.43 17.89 4.02
N GLU A 178 5.63 18.29 5.28
CA GLU A 178 4.52 18.68 6.17
C GLU A 178 3.72 19.87 5.62
N ASN A 179 4.40 20.82 4.97
CA ASN A 179 3.79 22.00 4.37
C ASN A 179 3.47 21.84 2.87
N ALA A 180 3.79 20.68 2.28
CA ALA A 180 3.57 20.43 0.86
C ALA A 180 2.08 20.41 0.53
N LYS A 181 1.69 21.15 -0.50
CA LYS A 181 0.28 21.30 -0.90
C LYS A 181 -0.08 20.27 -1.97
N TYR A 182 -1.15 19.52 -1.72
CA TYR A 182 -1.76 18.67 -2.71
C TYR A 182 -2.63 19.47 -3.68
N GLU A 183 -2.65 19.08 -4.93
CA GLU A 183 -3.53 19.73 -5.92
C GLU A 183 -5.00 19.44 -5.60
N LYS A 184 -5.86 20.44 -5.72
CA LYS A 184 -7.30 20.26 -5.54
C LYS A 184 -7.87 19.38 -6.65
N THR A 185 -8.64 18.38 -6.26
CA THR A 185 -9.35 17.52 -7.21
C THR A 185 -10.73 18.10 -7.51
N GLU A 186 -11.02 18.31 -8.78
CA GLU A 186 -12.41 18.62 -9.17
C GLU A 186 -13.26 17.35 -9.10
N GLN A 187 -14.20 17.34 -8.20
CA GLN A 187 -15.21 16.28 -8.15
C GLN A 187 -16.36 16.62 -9.06
N LYS A 188 -16.43 16.00 -10.23
CA LYS A 188 -17.62 16.03 -11.07
C LYS A 188 -18.61 14.99 -10.56
N ILE A 189 -19.62 15.45 -9.84
CA ILE A 189 -20.71 14.59 -9.38
C ILE A 189 -21.49 14.11 -10.61
N ARG A 190 -21.46 12.80 -10.85
CA ARG A 190 -22.27 12.16 -11.90
C ARG A 190 -23.40 11.40 -11.22
N PHE A 191 -24.60 11.68 -11.64
CA PHE A 191 -25.80 10.98 -11.15
C PHE A 191 -26.77 10.76 -12.31
N LEU A 192 -27.62 9.76 -12.18
CA LEU A 192 -28.68 9.48 -13.13
C LEU A 192 -29.96 10.20 -12.72
N GLN A 193 -30.65 10.76 -13.68
CA GLN A 193 -32.02 11.27 -13.49
C GLN A 193 -32.98 10.08 -13.39
N LYS A 194 -34.13 10.30 -12.74
CA LYS A 194 -35.21 9.29 -12.69
C LYS A 194 -35.63 8.79 -14.07
N SER A 195 -35.64 9.70 -15.07
CA SER A 195 -35.90 9.38 -16.47
C SER A 195 -34.88 8.40 -17.07
N ASP A 196 -33.60 8.49 -16.66
CA ASP A 196 -32.55 7.62 -17.19
C ASP A 196 -32.67 6.21 -16.59
N VAL A 197 -33.01 6.12 -15.29
CA VAL A 197 -33.30 4.83 -14.66
C VAL A 197 -34.55 4.19 -15.31
N ALA A 198 -35.63 4.97 -15.58
CA ALA A 198 -36.80 4.46 -16.28
C ALA A 198 -36.47 3.93 -17.68
N LYS A 199 -35.65 4.65 -18.45
CA LYS A 199 -35.18 4.18 -19.77
C LYS A 199 -34.40 2.86 -19.67
N LEU A 200 -33.47 2.76 -18.68
CA LEU A 200 -32.74 1.52 -18.42
C LEU A 200 -33.65 0.35 -18.06
N MET A 201 -34.71 0.61 -17.29
CA MET A 201 -35.71 -0.41 -16.94
C MET A 201 -36.52 -0.88 -18.15
N ALA A 202 -36.83 0.03 -19.08
CA ALA A 202 -37.59 -0.27 -20.30
C ALA A 202 -36.72 -0.86 -21.42
N LEU A 203 -35.38 -0.80 -21.30
CA LEU A 203 -34.46 -1.28 -22.33
C LEU A 203 -34.56 -2.81 -22.44
N ARG A 204 -34.72 -3.30 -23.66
CA ARG A 204 -34.68 -4.74 -23.97
C ARG A 204 -33.25 -5.10 -24.40
N VAL A 205 -32.58 -5.92 -23.59
CA VAL A 205 -31.21 -6.37 -23.85
C VAL A 205 -31.25 -7.84 -24.26
N ILE A 206 -30.62 -8.19 -25.39
CA ILE A 206 -30.63 -9.56 -25.94
C ILE A 206 -29.44 -10.34 -25.37
N ASP A 207 -28.30 -9.67 -25.20
CA ASP A 207 -27.12 -10.29 -24.65
C ASP A 207 -27.28 -10.57 -23.16
N LYS A 208 -27.00 -11.82 -22.75
CA LYS A 208 -27.23 -12.29 -21.37
C LYS A 208 -26.34 -11.57 -20.35
N GLU A 209 -25.08 -11.32 -20.68
CA GLU A 209 -24.13 -10.66 -19.77
C GLU A 209 -24.53 -9.19 -19.56
N ALA A 210 -24.89 -8.49 -20.65
CA ALA A 210 -25.34 -7.12 -20.60
C ALA A 210 -26.67 -6.99 -19.86
N GLU A 211 -27.59 -7.96 -20.00
CA GLU A 211 -28.86 -7.99 -19.26
C GLU A 211 -28.61 -8.20 -17.76
N GLN A 212 -27.73 -9.08 -17.39
CA GLN A 212 -27.33 -9.30 -16.00
C GLN A 212 -26.71 -8.02 -15.40
N ALA A 213 -25.78 -7.38 -16.11
CA ALA A 213 -25.18 -6.12 -15.69
C ALA A 213 -26.25 -5.02 -15.52
N ARG A 214 -27.23 -4.94 -16.44
CA ARG A 214 -28.35 -4.02 -16.35
C ARG A 214 -29.20 -4.27 -15.09
N ARG A 215 -29.54 -5.53 -14.81
CA ARG A 215 -30.32 -5.92 -13.61
C ARG A 215 -29.57 -5.59 -12.33
N MET A 216 -28.29 -5.92 -12.25
CA MET A 216 -27.45 -5.58 -11.10
C MET A 216 -27.36 -4.07 -10.90
N PHE A 217 -27.23 -3.30 -11.98
CA PHE A 217 -27.18 -1.85 -11.90
C PHE A 217 -28.50 -1.25 -11.38
N ILE A 218 -29.64 -1.70 -11.92
CA ILE A 218 -30.98 -1.27 -11.44
C ILE A 218 -31.14 -1.68 -9.98
N PHE A 219 -30.78 -2.90 -9.60
CA PHE A 219 -30.84 -3.38 -8.23
C PHE A 219 -30.00 -2.49 -7.29
N SER A 220 -28.79 -2.10 -7.71
CA SER A 220 -27.94 -1.17 -6.97
C SER A 220 -28.61 0.20 -6.79
N CYS A 221 -29.33 0.72 -7.79
CA CYS A 221 -30.04 1.99 -7.70
C CYS A 221 -31.13 1.99 -6.61
N PHE A 222 -31.79 0.85 -6.37
CA PHE A 222 -32.87 0.72 -5.39
C PHE A 222 -32.46 0.19 -4.02
N THR A 223 -31.25 -0.35 -3.90
CA THR A 223 -30.74 -0.91 -2.63
C THR A 223 -29.52 -0.16 -2.09
N GLY A 224 -28.80 0.58 -2.93
CA GLY A 224 -27.52 1.22 -2.57
C GLY A 224 -26.38 0.24 -2.32
N LEU A 225 -26.53 -1.03 -2.73
CA LEU A 225 -25.49 -2.04 -2.57
C LEU A 225 -24.35 -1.82 -3.58
N ALA A 226 -23.13 -2.00 -3.10
CA ALA A 226 -21.96 -2.02 -3.97
C ALA A 226 -21.87 -3.36 -4.73
N ILE A 227 -21.21 -3.36 -5.90
CA ILE A 227 -21.07 -4.55 -6.74
C ILE A 227 -20.55 -5.74 -5.93
N ALA A 228 -19.46 -5.57 -5.18
CA ALA A 228 -18.89 -6.65 -4.36
C ALA A 228 -19.86 -7.21 -3.30
N ASP A 229 -20.79 -6.39 -2.79
CA ASP A 229 -21.81 -6.86 -1.85
C ASP A 229 -22.93 -7.62 -2.58
N MET A 230 -23.26 -7.25 -3.84
CA MET A 230 -24.23 -7.93 -4.69
C MET A 230 -23.71 -9.28 -5.21
N GLU A 231 -22.45 -9.36 -5.64
CA GLU A 231 -21.79 -10.61 -6.08
C GLU A 231 -21.84 -11.70 -5.01
N HIS A 232 -21.86 -11.30 -3.74
CA HIS A 232 -21.92 -12.22 -2.61
C HIS A 232 -23.30 -12.21 -1.92
N LEU A 233 -24.35 -11.74 -2.61
CA LEU A 233 -25.69 -11.71 -2.06
C LEU A 233 -26.37 -13.08 -2.26
N GLN A 234 -26.76 -13.69 -1.16
CA GLN A 234 -27.44 -15.00 -1.13
C GLN A 234 -28.89 -14.86 -0.70
N LEU A 235 -29.71 -15.83 -1.03
CA LEU A 235 -31.11 -15.87 -0.65
C LEU A 235 -31.31 -15.81 0.88
N GLY A 236 -30.42 -16.45 1.64
CA GLY A 236 -30.43 -16.42 3.11
C GLY A 236 -30.23 -15.03 3.75
N HIS A 237 -29.72 -14.06 2.98
CA HIS A 237 -29.61 -12.67 3.43
C HIS A 237 -30.92 -11.88 3.36
N ILE A 238 -31.97 -12.44 2.71
CA ILE A 238 -33.29 -11.82 2.61
C ILE A 238 -34.14 -12.32 3.76
N GLN A 239 -34.58 -11.40 4.59
CA GLN A 239 -35.40 -11.70 5.77
C GLN A 239 -36.75 -10.96 5.66
N THR A 240 -37.74 -11.46 6.38
CA THR A 240 -39.08 -10.84 6.46
C THR A 240 -39.32 -10.35 7.90
N ALA A 241 -39.67 -9.08 8.03
CA ALA A 241 -40.01 -8.49 9.31
C ALA A 241 -41.42 -8.93 9.78
N ALA A 242 -41.76 -8.63 11.01
CA ALA A 242 -43.06 -9.00 11.59
C ALA A 242 -44.27 -8.35 10.89
N ASP A 243 -44.05 -7.21 10.23
CA ASP A 243 -45.03 -6.49 9.41
C ASP A 243 -45.17 -7.03 7.98
N GLY A 244 -44.44 -8.08 7.63
CA GLY A 244 -44.36 -8.67 6.29
C GLY A 244 -43.43 -7.97 5.33
N GLN A 245 -42.73 -6.90 5.73
CA GLN A 245 -41.79 -6.19 4.87
C GLN A 245 -40.46 -6.97 4.74
N LYS A 246 -40.00 -7.13 3.51
CA LYS A 246 -38.73 -7.81 3.25
C LYS A 246 -37.55 -6.84 3.33
N TYR A 247 -36.42 -7.32 3.82
CA TYR A 247 -35.19 -6.56 3.92
C TYR A 247 -33.98 -7.46 3.70
N ILE A 248 -32.86 -6.84 3.27
CA ILE A 248 -31.56 -7.49 3.13
C ILE A 248 -30.80 -7.21 4.41
N ARG A 249 -30.28 -8.26 5.07
CA ARG A 249 -29.38 -8.17 6.21
C ARG A 249 -28.09 -8.89 5.89
N LYS A 250 -26.98 -8.14 5.86
CA LYS A 250 -25.68 -8.66 5.46
C LYS A 250 -24.55 -7.80 6.01
N GLU A 251 -23.35 -8.38 6.15
CA GLU A 251 -22.12 -7.62 6.39
C GLU A 251 -21.51 -7.13 5.08
N ARG A 252 -21.04 -5.88 5.07
CA ARG A 252 -20.29 -5.31 3.93
C ARG A 252 -18.97 -6.05 3.72
N GLN A 253 -18.69 -6.43 2.49
CA GLN A 253 -17.43 -7.10 2.13
C GLN A 253 -16.21 -6.26 2.49
N LYS A 254 -16.27 -4.94 2.27
CA LYS A 254 -15.15 -4.03 2.47
C LYS A 254 -14.86 -3.70 3.93
N THR A 255 -15.89 -3.48 4.75
CA THR A 255 -15.74 -2.92 6.10
C THR A 255 -16.15 -3.87 7.21
N LYS A 256 -16.75 -5.02 6.87
CA LYS A 256 -17.29 -6.01 7.79
C LYS A 256 -18.34 -5.43 8.78
N VAL A 257 -18.98 -4.34 8.38
CA VAL A 257 -20.06 -3.71 9.14
C VAL A 257 -21.38 -4.26 8.64
N GLU A 258 -22.23 -4.71 9.55
CA GLU A 258 -23.58 -5.17 9.22
C GLU A 258 -24.43 -3.99 8.72
N PHE A 259 -25.25 -4.25 7.70
CA PHE A 259 -26.23 -3.29 7.20
C PHE A 259 -27.58 -3.97 6.99
N ILE A 260 -28.63 -3.16 7.09
CA ILE A 260 -30.01 -3.57 6.84
C ILE A 260 -30.58 -2.61 5.79
N VAL A 261 -31.10 -3.17 4.69
CA VAL A 261 -31.71 -2.40 3.60
C VAL A 261 -33.12 -2.90 3.34
N PRO A 262 -34.16 -2.08 3.52
CA PRO A 262 -35.52 -2.44 3.12
C PRO A 262 -35.55 -2.77 1.62
N LEU A 263 -36.26 -3.84 1.27
CA LEU A 263 -36.30 -4.31 -0.11
C LEU A 263 -37.42 -3.56 -0.86
N HIS A 264 -37.03 -2.71 -1.81
CA HIS A 264 -37.95 -2.03 -2.70
C HIS A 264 -38.63 -3.04 -3.64
N PRO A 265 -39.92 -2.88 -4.00
CA PRO A 265 -40.64 -3.82 -4.88
C PRO A 265 -39.94 -4.12 -6.20
N ILE A 266 -39.28 -3.13 -6.81
CA ILE A 266 -38.46 -3.32 -8.04
C ILE A 266 -37.29 -4.25 -7.78
N ALA A 267 -36.59 -4.06 -6.66
CA ALA A 267 -35.48 -4.93 -6.30
C ALA A 267 -35.95 -6.37 -5.99
N GLU A 268 -37.10 -6.51 -5.36
CA GLU A 268 -37.74 -7.81 -5.12
C GLU A 268 -38.11 -8.51 -6.44
N ALA A 269 -38.66 -7.78 -7.39
CA ALA A 269 -38.99 -8.31 -8.72
C ALA A 269 -37.74 -8.85 -9.44
N ILE A 270 -36.62 -8.13 -9.37
CA ILE A 270 -35.34 -8.58 -9.94
C ILE A 270 -34.88 -9.88 -9.28
N ILE A 271 -34.95 -9.99 -7.95
CA ILE A 271 -34.59 -11.22 -7.25
C ILE A 271 -35.46 -12.40 -7.70
N ASN A 272 -36.75 -12.18 -7.83
CA ASN A 272 -37.67 -13.24 -8.28
C ASN A 272 -37.39 -13.68 -9.72
N GLN A 273 -37.08 -12.76 -10.64
CA GLN A 273 -36.64 -13.09 -11.99
C GLN A 273 -35.37 -13.91 -12.00
N CYS A 274 -34.35 -13.51 -11.18
CA CYS A 274 -33.12 -14.28 -11.08
C CYS A 274 -33.35 -15.70 -10.52
N LYS A 275 -34.32 -15.89 -9.61
CA LYS A 275 -34.69 -17.22 -9.10
C LYS A 275 -35.35 -18.09 -10.15
N GLU A 276 -36.25 -17.53 -10.97
CA GLU A 276 -36.96 -18.24 -12.02
C GLU A 276 -36.03 -18.71 -13.15
N GLU A 277 -34.94 -17.97 -13.39
CA GLU A 277 -33.94 -18.31 -14.40
C GLU A 277 -32.92 -19.34 -13.93
N GLN A 278 -32.84 -19.61 -12.61
CA GLN A 278 -32.01 -20.68 -12.07
C GLN A 278 -32.68 -22.03 -12.35
N PRO A 279 -31.97 -23.04 -12.92
CA PRO A 279 -32.55 -24.36 -13.13
C PRO A 279 -33.00 -24.94 -11.80
N SER A 280 -34.19 -25.52 -11.78
CA SER A 280 -34.82 -26.05 -10.58
C SER A 280 -33.90 -27.07 -9.90
N MET A 281 -33.74 -26.99 -8.57
CA MET A 281 -32.90 -27.87 -7.73
C MET A 281 -33.15 -29.38 -7.91
N LYS A 282 -34.12 -29.80 -8.71
CA LYS A 282 -34.43 -31.21 -8.94
C LYS A 282 -33.51 -31.90 -9.96
N GLU A 283 -32.79 -31.14 -10.78
CA GLU A 283 -31.88 -31.69 -11.80
C GLU A 283 -30.41 -31.75 -11.39
N MET A 284 -30.03 -31.16 -10.25
CA MET A 284 -28.63 -31.02 -9.78
C MET A 284 -28.32 -31.80 -8.49
N GLN A 285 -28.93 -32.98 -8.27
CA GLN A 285 -28.63 -33.78 -7.07
C GLN A 285 -27.26 -34.46 -7.03
N THR A 286 -26.37 -34.21 -7.97
CA THR A 286 -25.07 -34.92 -8.06
C THR A 286 -23.82 -34.09 -7.68
N VAL A 287 -23.87 -32.78 -7.54
CA VAL A 287 -22.70 -31.98 -7.11
C VAL A 287 -23.16 -30.82 -6.22
N LYS A 288 -23.14 -31.03 -4.92
CA LYS A 288 -23.25 -29.93 -3.94
C LYS A 288 -21.92 -29.18 -3.85
N GLU A 289 -21.68 -28.23 -4.73
CA GLU A 289 -20.72 -27.17 -4.49
C GLU A 289 -21.41 -26.01 -3.78
N LYS A 290 -20.73 -25.41 -2.78
CA LYS A 290 -21.22 -24.33 -1.90
C LYS A 290 -21.55 -22.99 -2.62
N GLY A 291 -21.90 -23.01 -3.92
CA GLY A 291 -22.09 -21.83 -4.76
C GLY A 291 -23.53 -21.54 -5.21
N ASP A 292 -24.50 -22.44 -4.95
CA ASP A 292 -25.80 -22.40 -5.62
C ASP A 292 -26.82 -21.40 -5.04
N ASP A 293 -26.52 -20.72 -3.93
CA ASP A 293 -27.45 -19.79 -3.27
C ASP A 293 -27.26 -18.32 -3.65
N PHE A 294 -26.34 -18.00 -4.55
CA PHE A 294 -26.10 -16.61 -4.99
C PHE A 294 -27.20 -16.12 -5.92
N ILE A 295 -27.68 -14.88 -5.66
CA ILE A 295 -28.75 -14.26 -6.48
C ILE A 295 -28.21 -13.81 -7.83
N PHE A 296 -26.99 -13.30 -7.87
CA PHE A 296 -26.32 -12.85 -9.09
C PHE A 296 -25.10 -13.74 -9.36
N HIS A 297 -25.08 -14.39 -10.53
CA HIS A 297 -23.92 -15.17 -10.99
C HIS A 297 -23.07 -14.26 -11.88
N CYS A 298 -22.00 -13.70 -11.35
CA CYS A 298 -21.02 -12.97 -12.15
C CYS A 298 -20.08 -13.98 -12.82
N THR A 299 -20.21 -14.16 -14.12
CA THR A 299 -19.15 -14.78 -14.94
C THR A 299 -18.07 -13.74 -15.16
N CYS A 300 -16.98 -13.79 -14.33
CA CYS A 300 -15.75 -13.04 -14.58
C CYS A 300 -14.85 -13.81 -15.54
#